data_6a79c80c389bac2f93025805e0884793
#
_entry.id   6a79c80c389bac2f93025805e0884793
#
_cell.length_a   1.000
_cell.length_b   1.000
_cell.length_c   1.000
_cell.angle_alpha   90.00
_cell.angle_beta   90.00
_cell.angle_gamma   90.00
#
_symmetry.space_group_name_H-M   'P 1'
#
loop_
_entity.id
_entity.type
_entity.pdbx_description
1 polymer ?
#
loop_
_entity_poly.entity_id
_entity_poly.type
_entity_poly.pdbx_seq_one_letter_code
_entity_poly.pdbx_strand_id
1 'polypeptide(L)'
;VLPCDDATPQESGLPARALARAGCRTLLYSANSGSMRVDVQPGSFLAFTDHVNFSGFNPLSTEREDGGWPTPYLSMAELYEARLTTDFVAAVEAAGVSMHSGVAGYWTGPSFETPAEIRLAQLAGCSISSNSFLPEVMAGYHAGMRVVAFTFVSTMSAGLGPPIALDPVLGLTRKAHDDFRTILRASIPAVAADRGPASG
;
A
#
# COMPACT_ATOMS: atom_id res chain seq x y z
N VAL A 1 8.63 9.70 -8.04
CA VAL A 1 7.52 9.93 -7.10
C VAL A 1 6.95 11.29 -7.45
N LEU A 2 5.74 11.32 -8.01
CA LEU A 2 5.00 12.56 -8.15
C LEU A 2 4.48 12.94 -6.75
N PRO A 3 4.59 14.19 -6.30
CA PRO A 3 3.95 14.62 -5.07
C PRO A 3 2.44 14.41 -5.21
N CYS A 4 1.84 13.65 -4.30
CA CYS A 4 0.40 13.38 -4.30
C CYS A 4 -0.44 14.61 -3.91
N ASP A 5 0.21 15.72 -3.57
CA ASP A 5 -0.43 16.85 -2.91
C ASP A 5 -1.41 17.64 -3.80
N ASP A 6 -1.28 17.52 -5.14
CA ASP A 6 -2.14 18.20 -6.11
C ASP A 6 -2.91 17.23 -7.05
N ALA A 7 -2.68 15.92 -6.95
CA ALA A 7 -3.32 14.95 -7.83
C ALA A 7 -4.67 14.51 -7.27
N THR A 8 -5.69 14.45 -8.12
CA THR A 8 -6.94 13.78 -7.76
C THR A 8 -6.69 12.29 -7.56
N PRO A 9 -7.51 11.58 -6.77
CA PRO A 9 -7.37 10.13 -6.60
C PRO A 9 -7.40 9.34 -7.91
N GLN A 10 -8.07 9.84 -8.95
CA GLN A 10 -8.05 9.26 -10.31
C GLN A 10 -6.67 9.44 -10.96
N GLU A 11 -6.09 10.63 -10.85
CA GLU A 11 -4.75 10.92 -11.40
C GLU A 11 -3.65 10.15 -10.69
N SER A 12 -3.82 9.88 -9.38
CA SER A 12 -2.88 9.06 -8.60
C SER A 12 -2.73 7.63 -9.16
N GLY A 13 -3.77 7.09 -9.79
CA GLY A 13 -3.73 5.78 -10.45
C GLY A 13 -3.00 5.76 -11.81
N LEU A 14 -2.74 6.93 -12.44
CA LEU A 14 -2.16 7.01 -13.78
C LEU A 14 -0.76 6.37 -13.89
N PRO A 15 0.18 6.51 -12.92
CA PRO A 15 1.47 5.83 -12.99
C PRO A 15 1.35 4.31 -13.07
N ALA A 16 0.46 3.69 -12.29
CA ALA A 16 0.23 2.25 -12.32
C ALA A 16 -0.32 1.81 -13.69
N ARG A 17 -1.26 2.56 -14.26
CA ARG A 17 -1.77 2.30 -15.62
C ARG A 17 -0.70 2.45 -16.69
N ALA A 18 0.17 3.46 -16.58
CA ALA A 18 1.28 3.64 -17.52
C ALA A 18 2.26 2.46 -17.47
N LEU A 19 2.58 1.96 -16.28
CA LEU A 19 3.41 0.78 -16.09
C LEU A 19 2.76 -0.47 -16.71
N ALA A 20 1.46 -0.69 -16.49
CA ALA A 20 0.72 -1.79 -17.12
C ALA A 20 0.77 -1.71 -18.66
N ARG A 21 0.55 -0.52 -19.22
CA ARG A 21 0.67 -0.28 -20.68
C ARG A 21 2.09 -0.50 -21.19
N ALA A 22 3.11 -0.26 -20.38
CA ALA A 22 4.51 -0.57 -20.70
C ALA A 22 4.85 -2.07 -20.59
N GLY A 23 3.88 -2.93 -20.22
CA GLY A 23 4.05 -4.38 -20.12
C GLY A 23 4.49 -4.88 -18.75
N CYS A 24 4.48 -4.03 -17.71
CA CYS A 24 4.72 -4.48 -16.34
C CYS A 24 3.56 -5.38 -15.90
N ARG A 25 3.88 -6.52 -15.28
CA ARG A 25 2.90 -7.51 -14.81
C ARG A 25 2.70 -7.53 -13.31
N THR A 26 3.64 -6.99 -12.55
CA THR A 26 3.56 -6.92 -11.10
C THR A 26 3.81 -5.49 -10.66
N LEU A 27 2.94 -4.97 -9.79
CA LEU A 27 3.08 -3.71 -9.10
C LEU A 27 3.61 -3.98 -7.69
N LEU A 28 4.82 -3.55 -7.40
CA LEU A 28 5.35 -3.47 -6.04
C LEU A 28 5.17 -2.02 -5.55
N TYR A 29 4.27 -1.83 -4.61
CA TYR A 29 3.92 -0.51 -4.09
C TYR A 29 4.42 -0.31 -2.66
N SER A 30 4.91 0.87 -2.37
CA SER A 30 5.37 1.26 -1.03
C SER A 30 4.68 2.53 -0.58
N ALA A 31 4.11 2.48 0.63
CA ALA A 31 3.43 3.60 1.29
C ALA A 31 4.20 4.10 2.52
N ASN A 32 3.68 5.16 3.13
CA ASN A 32 4.01 5.60 4.48
C ASN A 32 2.73 5.57 5.33
N SER A 33 2.84 5.25 6.63
CA SER A 33 1.68 5.03 7.47
C SER A 33 1.89 5.34 8.95
N GLY A 34 0.77 5.50 9.66
CA GLY A 34 0.70 5.42 11.10
C GLY A 34 0.29 4.03 11.57
N SER A 35 0.90 3.53 12.66
CA SER A 35 0.53 2.24 13.24
C SER A 35 -0.65 2.37 14.20
N MET A 36 -1.55 1.39 14.14
CA MET A 36 -2.64 1.17 15.11
C MET A 36 -2.33 0.01 16.07
N ARG A 37 -1.18 -0.65 15.93
CA ARG A 37 -0.77 -1.81 16.72
C ARG A 37 0.41 -1.48 17.61
N VAL A 38 0.37 -1.96 18.85
CA VAL A 38 1.45 -1.75 19.83
C VAL A 38 2.73 -2.55 19.52
N ASP A 39 2.61 -3.65 18.78
CA ASP A 39 3.73 -4.50 18.35
C ASP A 39 4.35 -4.05 17.03
N VAL A 40 3.75 -3.08 16.34
CA VAL A 40 4.25 -2.49 15.10
C VAL A 40 4.65 -1.05 15.35
N GLN A 41 5.87 -0.85 15.80
CA GLN A 41 6.37 0.47 16.20
C GLN A 41 6.88 1.29 15.00
N PRO A 42 6.95 2.64 15.12
CA PRO A 42 7.63 3.49 14.14
C PRO A 42 9.05 2.99 13.84
N GLY A 43 9.38 2.87 12.57
CA GLY A 43 10.60 2.23 12.07
C GLY A 43 10.38 0.82 11.51
N SER A 44 9.22 0.23 11.74
CA SER A 44 8.85 -1.10 11.20
C SER A 44 8.38 -1.03 9.75
N PHE A 45 8.37 -2.20 9.11
CA PHE A 45 7.70 -2.41 7.82
C PHE A 45 6.53 -3.37 7.97
N LEU A 46 5.47 -3.17 7.15
CA LEU A 46 4.28 -4.01 7.15
C LEU A 46 3.79 -4.25 5.72
N ALA A 47 3.65 -5.53 5.34
CA ALA A 47 3.04 -5.96 4.09
C ALA A 47 1.51 -5.96 4.20
N PHE A 48 0.81 -5.50 3.16
CA PHE A 48 -0.65 -5.47 3.13
C PHE A 48 -1.20 -6.86 2.79
N THR A 49 -2.12 -7.32 3.62
CA THR A 49 -2.91 -8.53 3.34
C THR A 49 -4.31 -8.21 2.87
N ASP A 50 -4.80 -7.00 3.18
CA ASP A 50 -6.09 -6.47 2.76
C ASP A 50 -6.16 -4.97 3.03
N HIS A 51 -7.26 -4.32 2.67
CA HIS A 51 -7.52 -2.93 3.04
C HIS A 51 -8.99 -2.65 3.37
N VAL A 52 -9.20 -1.58 4.14
CA VAL A 52 -10.51 -0.96 4.34
C VAL A 52 -10.46 0.46 3.79
N ASN A 53 -11.37 0.76 2.87
CA ASN A 53 -11.51 2.08 2.28
C ASN A 53 -12.49 2.94 3.09
N PHE A 54 -11.97 3.86 3.90
CA PHE A 54 -12.76 4.81 4.69
C PHE A 54 -13.04 6.13 3.96
N SER A 55 -12.45 6.33 2.77
CA SER A 55 -12.59 7.60 2.04
C SER A 55 -13.95 7.81 1.39
N GLY A 56 -14.74 6.75 1.23
CA GLY A 56 -15.99 6.79 0.44
C GLY A 56 -15.76 6.96 -1.08
N PHE A 57 -14.53 7.08 -1.53
CA PHE A 57 -14.14 7.25 -2.92
C PHE A 57 -13.71 5.91 -3.53
N ASN A 58 -14.15 5.63 -4.76
CA ASN A 58 -13.64 4.49 -5.54
C ASN A 58 -12.91 5.02 -6.78
N PRO A 59 -11.60 4.78 -6.91
CA PRO A 59 -10.81 5.29 -8.04
C PRO A 59 -11.25 4.73 -9.40
N LEU A 60 -12.03 3.66 -9.43
CA LEU A 60 -12.57 3.06 -10.66
C LEU A 60 -13.95 3.59 -11.04
N SER A 61 -14.57 4.48 -10.25
CA SER A 61 -15.95 4.96 -10.48
C SER A 61 -16.14 5.73 -11.78
N THR A 62 -15.07 6.27 -12.37
CA THR A 62 -15.09 7.01 -13.64
C THR A 62 -14.60 6.18 -14.84
N GLU A 63 -14.20 4.94 -14.60
CA GLU A 63 -13.71 4.07 -15.66
C GLU A 63 -14.85 3.63 -16.58
N ARG A 64 -14.59 3.64 -17.88
CA ARG A 64 -15.52 3.20 -18.91
C ARG A 64 -14.88 2.05 -19.69
N GLU A 65 -15.67 1.07 -20.04
CA GLU A 65 -15.24 -0.09 -20.82
C GLU A 65 -14.70 0.29 -22.21
N ASP A 66 -15.15 1.44 -22.76
CA ASP A 66 -14.70 1.98 -24.05
C ASP A 66 -13.28 2.58 -24.01
N GLY A 67 -12.70 2.77 -22.80
CA GLY A 67 -11.32 3.27 -22.62
C GLY A 67 -10.22 2.25 -22.86
N GLY A 68 -10.54 1.03 -23.26
CA GLY A 68 -9.56 -0.06 -23.49
C GLY A 68 -9.02 -0.68 -22.20
N TRP A 69 -9.76 -0.53 -21.10
CA TRP A 69 -9.53 -1.20 -19.83
C TRP A 69 -10.63 -2.25 -19.57
N PRO A 70 -10.37 -3.23 -18.70
CA PRO A 70 -11.41 -4.17 -18.25
C PRO A 70 -12.59 -3.47 -17.58
N THR A 71 -13.69 -4.21 -17.39
CA THR A 71 -14.83 -3.71 -16.62
C THR A 71 -14.39 -3.25 -15.21
N PRO A 72 -14.91 -2.11 -14.69
CA PRO A 72 -14.61 -1.68 -13.33
C PRO A 72 -15.28 -2.54 -12.24
N TYR A 73 -16.19 -3.43 -12.63
CA TYR A 73 -16.91 -4.34 -11.73
C TYR A 73 -16.11 -5.64 -11.54
N LEU A 74 -15.00 -5.57 -10.81
CA LEU A 74 -14.18 -6.74 -10.54
C LEU A 74 -14.12 -7.06 -9.03
N SER A 75 -13.87 -8.33 -8.71
CA SER A 75 -13.67 -8.76 -7.33
C SER A 75 -12.36 -8.19 -6.79
N MET A 76 -12.39 -7.65 -5.57
CA MET A 76 -11.19 -7.19 -4.84
C MET A 76 -10.66 -8.26 -3.87
N ALA A 77 -11.27 -9.44 -3.81
CA ALA A 77 -10.90 -10.49 -2.85
C ALA A 77 -9.46 -10.98 -3.00
N GLU A 78 -8.89 -10.85 -4.21
CA GLU A 78 -7.53 -11.29 -4.51
C GLU A 78 -6.60 -10.14 -4.91
N LEU A 79 -6.97 -8.89 -4.57
CA LEU A 79 -6.14 -7.72 -4.88
C LEU A 79 -4.73 -7.88 -4.28
N TYR A 80 -4.64 -8.36 -3.04
CA TYR A 80 -3.38 -8.74 -2.40
C TYR A 80 -3.27 -10.27 -2.41
N GLU A 81 -2.75 -10.82 -3.50
CA GLU A 81 -2.61 -12.26 -3.66
C GLU A 81 -1.80 -12.87 -2.51
N ALA A 82 -2.44 -13.76 -1.73
CA ALA A 82 -1.88 -14.28 -0.49
C ALA A 82 -0.53 -14.99 -0.68
N ARG A 83 -0.39 -15.79 -1.76
CA ARG A 83 0.86 -16.47 -2.07
C ARG A 83 1.97 -15.49 -2.40
N LEU A 84 1.70 -14.53 -3.29
CA LEU A 84 2.69 -13.53 -3.71
C LEU A 84 3.14 -12.65 -2.53
N THR A 85 2.20 -12.27 -1.66
CA THR A 85 2.50 -11.51 -0.44
C THR A 85 3.35 -12.34 0.53
N THR A 86 3.05 -13.64 0.69
CA THR A 86 3.86 -14.55 1.53
C THR A 86 5.27 -14.71 0.99
N ASP A 87 5.43 -14.92 -0.31
CA ASP A 87 6.74 -15.06 -0.96
C ASP A 87 7.56 -13.76 -0.84
N PHE A 88 6.90 -12.60 -0.97
CA PHE A 88 7.51 -11.29 -0.72
C PHE A 88 8.02 -11.17 0.72
N VAL A 89 7.18 -11.46 1.73
CA VAL A 89 7.56 -11.39 3.15
C VAL A 89 8.73 -12.33 3.44
N ALA A 90 8.65 -13.58 2.99
CA ALA A 90 9.71 -14.57 3.20
C ALA A 90 11.05 -14.14 2.59
N ALA A 91 11.05 -13.56 1.39
CA ALA A 91 12.25 -13.05 0.73
C ALA A 91 12.89 -11.89 1.51
N VAL A 92 12.07 -10.98 2.04
CA VAL A 92 12.52 -9.84 2.84
C VAL A 92 13.10 -10.28 4.18
N GLU A 93 12.44 -11.21 4.88
CA GLU A 93 12.90 -11.75 6.16
C GLU A 93 14.20 -12.56 6.00
N ALA A 94 14.32 -13.34 4.92
CA ALA A 94 15.56 -14.05 4.59
C ALA A 94 16.73 -13.10 4.32
N ALA A 95 16.46 -11.86 3.91
CA ALA A 95 17.48 -10.83 3.73
C ALA A 95 17.79 -10.04 5.03
N GLY A 96 17.17 -10.41 6.16
CA GLY A 96 17.46 -9.86 7.49
C GLY A 96 16.61 -8.63 7.86
N VAL A 97 15.58 -8.29 7.10
CA VAL A 97 14.64 -7.19 7.44
C VAL A 97 13.34 -7.78 7.97
N SER A 98 12.94 -7.39 9.18
CA SER A 98 11.67 -7.82 9.77
C SER A 98 10.48 -7.19 9.03
N MET A 99 9.48 -8.00 8.68
CA MET A 99 8.29 -7.57 7.96
C MET A 99 7.03 -8.09 8.67
N HIS A 100 6.23 -7.16 9.21
CA HIS A 100 4.89 -7.47 9.70
C HIS A 100 3.91 -7.68 8.55
N SER A 101 2.72 -8.18 8.86
CA SER A 101 1.60 -8.27 7.92
C SER A 101 0.33 -7.75 8.55
N GLY A 102 -0.58 -7.18 7.75
CA GLY A 102 -1.83 -6.68 8.28
C GLY A 102 -2.70 -5.94 7.28
N VAL A 103 -3.87 -5.50 7.76
CA VAL A 103 -4.87 -4.77 6.99
C VAL A 103 -4.57 -3.27 7.03
N ALA A 104 -4.64 -2.60 5.87
CA ALA A 104 -4.44 -1.17 5.74
C ALA A 104 -5.77 -0.41 5.76
N GLY A 105 -5.90 0.63 6.58
CA GLY A 105 -6.97 1.61 6.49
C GLY A 105 -6.58 2.76 5.56
N TYR A 106 -7.46 3.15 4.64
CA TYR A 106 -7.22 4.23 3.70
C TYR A 106 -8.15 5.42 3.91
N TRP A 107 -7.59 6.62 3.92
CA TRP A 107 -8.27 7.93 3.89
C TRP A 107 -7.68 8.79 2.76
N THR A 108 -8.44 9.77 2.28
CA THR A 108 -7.95 10.65 1.20
C THR A 108 -6.93 11.70 1.67
N GLY A 109 -6.89 12.02 2.96
CA GLY A 109 -6.11 13.17 3.43
C GLY A 109 -6.71 14.52 2.97
N PRO A 110 -5.98 15.65 3.03
CA PRO A 110 -4.61 15.79 3.57
C PRO A 110 -4.54 15.79 5.11
N SER A 111 -5.66 15.94 5.82
CA SER A 111 -5.68 15.86 7.29
C SER A 111 -5.43 14.43 7.76
N PHE A 112 -4.77 14.28 8.90
CA PHE A 112 -4.71 13.01 9.60
C PHE A 112 -6.06 12.66 10.22
N GLU A 113 -6.24 11.38 10.51
CA GLU A 113 -7.43 10.83 11.15
C GLU A 113 -7.60 11.36 12.57
N THR A 114 -8.84 11.38 13.05
CA THR A 114 -9.15 11.65 14.46
C THR A 114 -8.97 10.37 15.30
N PRO A 115 -8.77 10.49 16.63
CA PRO A 115 -8.73 9.31 17.51
C PRO A 115 -10.00 8.44 17.45
N ALA A 116 -11.15 9.02 17.08
CA ALA A 116 -12.39 8.26 16.91
C ALA A 116 -12.41 7.42 15.64
N GLU A 117 -11.90 7.97 14.54
CA GLU A 117 -11.72 7.25 13.28
C GLU A 117 -10.70 6.11 13.43
N ILE A 118 -9.61 6.34 14.15
CA ILE A 118 -8.62 5.29 14.46
C ILE A 118 -9.25 4.16 15.27
N ARG A 119 -10.06 4.46 16.30
CA ARG A 119 -10.78 3.41 17.05
C ARG A 119 -11.74 2.63 16.17
N LEU A 120 -12.44 3.29 15.25
CA LEU A 120 -13.32 2.62 14.29
C LEU A 120 -12.52 1.68 13.36
N ALA A 121 -11.39 2.13 12.86
CA ALA A 121 -10.51 1.32 12.02
C ALA A 121 -9.93 0.11 12.77
N GLN A 122 -9.55 0.27 14.03
CA GLN A 122 -9.12 -0.86 14.88
C GLN A 122 -10.22 -1.91 15.05
N LEU A 123 -11.47 -1.47 15.24
CA LEU A 123 -12.64 -2.37 15.30
C LEU A 123 -12.88 -3.10 13.97
N ALA A 124 -12.57 -2.46 12.84
CA ALA A 124 -12.59 -3.07 11.52
C ALA A 124 -11.38 -3.98 11.22
N GLY A 125 -10.45 -4.14 12.16
CA GLY A 125 -9.28 -5.01 12.03
C GLY A 125 -8.07 -4.37 11.35
N CYS A 126 -8.07 -3.04 11.12
CA CYS A 126 -6.93 -2.36 10.52
C CYS A 126 -5.71 -2.35 11.44
N SER A 127 -4.55 -2.52 10.85
CA SER A 127 -3.23 -2.50 11.50
C SER A 127 -2.52 -1.15 11.36
N ILE A 128 -2.79 -0.43 10.27
CA ILE A 128 -2.18 0.86 9.94
C ILE A 128 -3.20 1.81 9.32
N SER A 129 -2.92 3.13 9.40
CA SER A 129 -3.61 4.18 8.64
C SER A 129 -2.68 4.81 7.62
N SER A 130 -3.20 5.06 6.41
CA SER A 130 -2.46 5.74 5.35
C SER A 130 -3.40 6.53 4.44
N ASN A 131 -2.89 7.60 3.84
CA ASN A 131 -3.59 8.39 2.81
C ASN A 131 -2.96 8.23 1.42
N SER A 132 -2.10 7.24 1.24
CA SER A 132 -1.45 6.95 -0.04
C SER A 132 -1.36 5.44 -0.25
N PHE A 133 -1.98 4.91 -1.25
CA PHE A 133 -1.83 3.57 -1.87
C PHE A 133 -3.06 3.13 -2.67
N LEU A 134 -4.26 3.45 -2.19
CA LEU A 134 -5.48 2.82 -2.71
C LEU A 134 -5.70 3.09 -4.20
N PRO A 135 -5.60 4.33 -4.70
CA PRO A 135 -5.80 4.60 -6.13
C PRO A 135 -4.81 3.84 -7.01
N GLU A 136 -3.56 3.78 -6.59
CA GLU A 136 -2.47 3.15 -7.36
C GLU A 136 -2.61 1.63 -7.39
N VAL A 137 -2.87 0.99 -6.25
CA VAL A 137 -3.01 -0.47 -6.18
C VAL A 137 -4.28 -0.94 -6.88
N MET A 138 -5.40 -0.21 -6.73
CA MET A 138 -6.63 -0.53 -7.43
C MET A 138 -6.50 -0.33 -8.95
N ALA A 139 -5.87 0.75 -9.41
CA ALA A 139 -5.63 0.99 -10.83
C ALA A 139 -4.69 -0.06 -11.43
N GLY A 140 -3.64 -0.47 -10.71
CA GLY A 140 -2.74 -1.53 -11.13
C GLY A 140 -3.44 -2.89 -11.25
N TYR A 141 -4.22 -3.26 -10.24
CA TYR A 141 -5.01 -4.49 -10.24
C TYR A 141 -6.06 -4.51 -11.36
N HIS A 142 -6.81 -3.41 -11.54
CA HIS A 142 -7.76 -3.23 -12.63
C HIS A 142 -7.10 -3.34 -14.01
N ALA A 143 -5.86 -2.90 -14.12
CA ALA A 143 -5.07 -3.01 -15.36
C ALA A 143 -4.46 -4.42 -15.58
N GLY A 144 -4.83 -5.41 -14.76
CA GLY A 144 -4.37 -6.80 -14.87
C GLY A 144 -2.99 -7.07 -14.26
N MET A 145 -2.46 -6.17 -13.43
CA MET A 145 -1.22 -6.40 -12.72
C MET A 145 -1.48 -7.18 -11.42
N ARG A 146 -0.55 -8.04 -11.05
CA ARG A 146 -0.47 -8.60 -9.69
C ARG A 146 0.05 -7.51 -8.75
N VAL A 147 -0.45 -7.45 -7.54
CA VAL A 147 -0.11 -6.37 -6.60
C VAL A 147 0.53 -6.93 -5.34
N VAL A 148 1.67 -6.37 -4.98
CA VAL A 148 2.28 -6.47 -3.64
C VAL A 148 2.39 -5.05 -3.11
N ALA A 149 1.85 -4.82 -1.92
CA ALA A 149 1.96 -3.53 -1.27
C ALA A 149 2.52 -3.68 0.15
N PHE A 150 3.35 -2.75 0.53
CA PHE A 150 3.88 -2.67 1.89
C PHE A 150 4.03 -1.21 2.32
N THR A 151 4.25 -0.98 3.58
CA THR A 151 4.43 0.37 4.12
C THR A 151 5.62 0.44 5.06
N PHE A 152 6.22 1.61 5.12
CA PHE A 152 7.07 2.03 6.22
C PHE A 152 6.21 2.72 7.28
N VAL A 153 6.26 2.25 8.50
CA VAL A 153 5.56 2.84 9.63
C VAL A 153 6.40 3.98 10.20
N SER A 154 5.94 5.21 10.03
CA SER A 154 6.69 6.40 10.45
C SER A 154 6.21 7.00 11.77
N THR A 155 4.96 6.71 12.16
CA THR A 155 4.32 7.24 13.37
C THR A 155 3.42 6.21 14.02
N MET A 156 2.97 6.47 15.24
CA MET A 156 1.71 5.89 15.72
C MET A 156 0.54 6.71 15.17
N SER A 157 -0.59 6.06 14.89
CA SER A 157 -1.81 6.73 14.44
C SER A 157 -2.37 7.66 15.53
N ALA A 158 -3.24 8.58 15.14
CA ALA A 158 -3.78 9.63 16.03
C ALA A 158 -4.38 9.06 17.33
N GLY A 159 -3.96 9.62 18.46
CA GLY A 159 -4.40 9.20 19.80
C GLY A 159 -3.70 7.96 20.37
N LEU A 160 -2.78 7.34 19.63
CA LEU A 160 -2.01 6.15 20.07
C LEU A 160 -0.53 6.47 20.37
N GLY A 161 -0.10 7.69 20.10
CA GLY A 161 1.26 8.16 20.31
C GLY A 161 1.30 9.68 20.50
N PRO A 162 2.51 10.26 20.50
CA PRO A 162 2.66 11.71 20.55
C PRO A 162 2.06 12.35 19.28
N PRO A 163 1.77 13.67 19.34
CA PRO A 163 1.32 14.40 18.15
C PRO A 163 2.28 14.19 16.97
N ILE A 164 1.71 14.00 15.77
CA ILE A 164 2.50 13.78 14.56
C ILE A 164 3.26 15.06 14.24
N ALA A 165 4.58 14.94 14.08
CA ALA A 165 5.47 16.02 13.67
C ALA A 165 6.33 15.58 12.49
N LEU A 166 6.58 16.47 11.55
CA LEU A 166 7.23 16.12 10.29
C LEU A 166 8.72 15.77 10.46
N ASP A 167 9.46 16.54 11.27
CA ASP A 167 10.91 16.35 11.41
C ASP A 167 11.32 14.96 11.95
N PRO A 168 10.69 14.41 13.02
CA PRO A 168 10.94 13.05 13.45
C PRO A 168 10.63 12.00 12.37
N VAL A 169 9.55 12.17 11.60
CA VAL A 169 9.16 11.29 10.49
C VAL A 169 10.25 11.26 9.42
N LEU A 170 10.73 12.42 8.98
CA LEU A 170 11.80 12.50 7.98
C LEU A 170 13.12 11.92 8.50
N GLY A 171 13.43 12.10 9.79
CA GLY A 171 14.61 11.53 10.44
C GLY A 171 14.57 9.99 10.45
N LEU A 172 13.41 9.42 10.77
CA LEU A 172 13.20 7.98 10.82
C LEU A 172 13.25 7.35 9.40
N THR A 173 12.62 7.97 8.44
CA THR A 173 12.64 7.54 7.02
C THR A 173 14.07 7.48 6.46
N ARG A 174 14.91 8.45 6.81
CA ARG A 174 16.34 8.43 6.40
C ARG A 174 17.11 7.24 6.99
N LYS A 175 16.83 6.86 8.25
CA LYS A 175 17.46 5.70 8.89
C LYS A 175 17.03 4.39 8.25
N ALA A 176 15.80 4.30 7.77
CA ALA A 176 15.26 3.10 7.12
C ALA A 176 15.73 2.92 5.65
N HIS A 177 16.55 3.83 5.11
CA HIS A 177 16.96 3.80 3.70
C HIS A 177 17.67 2.49 3.30
N ASP A 178 18.54 1.96 4.14
CA ASP A 178 19.29 0.73 3.85
C ASP A 178 18.37 -0.50 3.91
N ASP A 179 17.45 -0.55 4.88
CA ASP A 179 16.45 -1.62 4.96
C ASP A 179 15.52 -1.58 3.75
N PHE A 180 15.06 -0.39 3.33
CA PHE A 180 14.24 -0.22 2.14
C PHE A 180 14.96 -0.72 0.87
N ARG A 181 16.23 -0.38 0.71
CA ARG A 181 17.06 -0.89 -0.40
C ARG A 181 17.21 -2.41 -0.35
N THR A 182 17.37 -2.99 0.84
CA THR A 182 17.45 -4.43 1.05
C THR A 182 16.12 -5.10 0.68
N ILE A 183 14.99 -4.54 1.12
CA ILE A 183 13.64 -4.99 0.74
C ILE A 183 13.50 -5.07 -0.78
N LEU A 184 13.82 -3.98 -1.50
CA LEU A 184 13.70 -3.96 -2.95
C LEU A 184 14.60 -5.01 -3.64
N ARG A 185 15.85 -5.15 -3.20
CA ARG A 185 16.78 -6.12 -3.77
C ARG A 185 16.37 -7.57 -3.55
N ALA A 186 15.80 -7.86 -2.38
CA ALA A 186 15.36 -9.21 -2.04
C ALA A 186 14.04 -9.57 -2.73
N SER A 187 13.10 -8.61 -2.77
CA SER A 187 11.73 -8.87 -3.24
C SER A 187 11.58 -8.88 -4.76
N ILE A 188 12.31 -8.02 -5.49
CA ILE A 188 12.16 -7.94 -6.96
C ILE A 188 12.34 -9.29 -7.64
N PRO A 189 13.38 -10.10 -7.37
CA PRO A 189 13.50 -11.43 -7.94
C PRO A 189 12.36 -12.37 -7.55
N ALA A 190 11.91 -12.32 -6.28
CA ALA A 190 10.85 -13.18 -5.77
C ALA A 190 9.50 -12.90 -6.46
N VAL A 191 9.11 -11.62 -6.57
CA VAL A 191 7.84 -11.23 -7.22
C VAL A 191 7.89 -11.31 -8.75
N ALA A 192 9.09 -11.27 -9.36
CA ALA A 192 9.27 -11.40 -10.81
C ALA A 192 9.31 -12.85 -11.27
N ALA A 193 9.76 -13.78 -10.43
CA ALA A 193 9.91 -15.20 -10.78
C ALA A 193 8.57 -15.91 -10.95
N ASP A 194 7.52 -15.47 -10.27
CA ASP A 194 6.19 -16.05 -10.36
C ASP A 194 5.45 -15.54 -11.61
N ARG A 195 5.48 -16.39 -12.65
CA ARG A 195 4.86 -16.11 -13.96
C ARG A 195 3.43 -16.67 -14.08
N GLY A 196 2.74 -16.89 -12.96
CA GLY A 196 1.35 -17.30 -12.97
C GLY A 196 0.50 -16.28 -13.74
N PRO A 197 -0.55 -16.72 -14.48
CA PRO A 197 -1.42 -15.81 -15.18
C PRO A 197 -2.10 -14.89 -14.16
N ALA A 198 -2.12 -13.59 -14.44
CA ALA A 198 -3.15 -12.75 -13.90
C ALA A 198 -4.48 -13.38 -14.34
N SER A 199 -5.27 -13.86 -13.40
CA SER A 199 -6.59 -14.44 -13.70
C SER A 199 -7.42 -13.39 -14.43
N GLY A 200 -7.81 -13.68 -15.65
CA GLY A 200 -8.67 -12.87 -16.49
C GLY A 200 -10.09 -12.78 -15.94
#